data_30ae946443bdd35ed8e3cb60fcb2057c
#
_entry.id   30ae946443bdd35ed8e3cb60fcb2057c
#
_cell.length_a   1.000
_cell.length_b   1.000
_cell.length_c   1.000
_cell.angle_alpha   90.00
_cell.angle_beta   90.00
_cell.angle_gamma   90.00
#
_symmetry.space_group_name_H-M   'P 1'
#
loop_
_entity.id
_entity.type
_entity.pdbx_description
1 polymer ?
#
loop_
_entity_poly.entity_id
_entity_poly.type
_entity_poly.pdbx_seq_one_letter_code
_entity_poly.pdbx_strand_id
1 'polypeptide(L)'
;LRRQRQMCIRDRIITDGVFSMDGDIAPLDIIAEIAERYDAMVMVDDCHGEGVLGDGGRGIVDHFKLQGKIDFEIGSFSKALGVQGGVLSGSESVKNHAINHSRSWLLSGSQPPGVAAAQKAAIEVLRDEPEQHAKLWNNTEYFRSEMQSLGFDTGVSETPIIPVMCGDSLLAKKLSCIFFLLISSVFFSY
;
A
#
# COMPACT_ATOMS: atom_id res chain seq x y z
N LEU A 1 -21.87 18.54 -26.76
CA LEU A 1 -20.54 17.99 -26.42
C LEU A 1 -20.49 17.32 -25.06
N ARG A 2 -21.15 17.86 -24.00
CA ARG A 2 -21.20 17.23 -22.66
C ARG A 2 -22.02 15.93 -22.63
N ARG A 3 -23.15 15.85 -23.39
CA ARG A 3 -24.00 14.64 -23.43
C ARG A 3 -23.31 13.44 -24.08
N GLN A 4 -22.47 13.65 -25.09
CA GLN A 4 -21.74 12.56 -25.75
C GLN A 4 -20.64 11.98 -24.85
N ARG A 5 -20.02 12.77 -23.97
CA ARG A 5 -19.06 12.26 -23.00
C ARG A 5 -19.71 11.39 -21.93
N GLN A 6 -20.94 11.68 -21.52
CA GLN A 6 -21.66 10.89 -20.52
C GLN A 6 -22.14 9.51 -21.03
N MET A 7 -22.25 9.30 -22.33
CA MET A 7 -22.72 8.03 -22.89
C MET A 7 -21.65 6.97 -23.13
N CYS A 8 -20.36 7.32 -23.01
CA CYS A 8 -19.25 6.42 -23.33
C CYS A 8 -18.18 6.34 -22.22
N ILE A 9 -18.35 7.01 -21.09
CA ILE A 9 -17.39 7.03 -20.00
C ILE A 9 -18.03 6.33 -18.81
N ARG A 10 -17.52 5.14 -18.48
CA ARG A 10 -17.73 4.56 -17.19
C ARG A 10 -16.89 5.36 -16.19
N ASP A 11 -17.53 5.93 -15.19
CA ASP A 11 -16.82 6.66 -14.15
C ASP A 11 -15.92 5.71 -13.38
N ARG A 12 -14.77 6.21 -12.95
CA ARG A 12 -13.79 5.46 -12.16
C ARG A 12 -13.33 6.29 -11.00
N ILE A 13 -13.39 5.71 -9.81
CA ILE A 13 -12.80 6.26 -8.60
C ILE A 13 -11.44 5.59 -8.41
N ILE A 14 -10.39 6.39 -8.24
CA ILE A 14 -9.03 5.92 -8.02
C ILE A 14 -8.55 6.52 -6.71
N THR A 15 -8.05 5.69 -5.81
CA THR A 15 -7.50 6.12 -4.51
C THR A 15 -6.33 5.24 -4.11
N ASP A 16 -5.42 5.78 -3.28
CA ASP A 16 -4.54 4.94 -2.48
C ASP A 16 -5.36 4.26 -1.38
N GLY A 17 -4.97 3.06 -0.96
CA GLY A 17 -5.54 2.38 0.18
C GLY A 17 -5.00 2.96 1.50
N VAL A 18 -3.68 3.13 1.55
CA VAL A 18 -2.97 3.80 2.63
C VAL A 18 -2.13 4.92 2.03
N PHE A 19 -2.27 6.13 2.54
CA PHE A 19 -1.51 7.29 2.07
C PHE A 19 -0.11 7.30 2.67
N SER A 20 0.89 7.23 1.80
CA SER A 20 2.28 6.94 2.16
C SER A 20 2.96 7.98 3.05
N MET A 21 2.48 9.22 3.05
CA MET A 21 3.10 10.31 3.82
C MET A 21 2.54 10.44 5.22
N ASP A 22 1.23 10.25 5.35
CA ASP A 22 0.50 10.51 6.59
C ASP A 22 0.04 9.22 7.29
N GLY A 23 0.00 8.10 6.56
CA GLY A 23 -0.35 6.79 7.11
C GLY A 23 -1.84 6.58 7.37
N ASP A 24 -2.69 7.47 6.87
CA ASP A 24 -4.14 7.34 6.97
C ASP A 24 -4.67 6.31 5.97
N ILE A 25 -5.78 5.71 6.35
CA ILE A 25 -6.47 4.68 5.58
C ILE A 25 -7.61 5.35 4.80
N ALA A 26 -7.70 5.08 3.50
CA ALA A 26 -8.84 5.54 2.70
C ALA A 26 -10.14 4.89 3.21
N PRO A 27 -11.25 5.62 3.29
CA PRO A 27 -12.56 5.06 3.66
C PRO A 27 -13.13 4.26 2.48
N LEU A 28 -12.51 3.11 2.20
CA LEU A 28 -12.80 2.32 1.01
C LEU A 28 -14.20 1.72 1.02
N ASP A 29 -14.77 1.46 2.19
CA ASP A 29 -16.16 1.05 2.37
C ASP A 29 -17.14 2.11 1.87
N ILE A 30 -16.96 3.38 2.26
CA ILE A 30 -17.77 4.51 1.80
C ILE A 30 -17.57 4.73 0.30
N ILE A 31 -16.33 4.62 -0.18
CA ILE A 31 -16.01 4.76 -1.61
C ILE A 31 -16.72 3.68 -2.42
N ALA A 32 -16.72 2.43 -1.97
CA ALA A 32 -17.38 1.32 -2.63
C ALA A 32 -18.91 1.51 -2.68
N GLU A 33 -19.53 1.99 -1.60
CA GLU A 33 -20.97 2.32 -1.58
C GLU A 33 -21.33 3.43 -2.58
N ILE A 34 -20.51 4.46 -2.65
CA ILE A 34 -20.71 5.56 -3.62
C ILE A 34 -20.54 5.03 -5.05
N ALA A 35 -19.52 4.23 -5.30
CA ALA A 35 -19.26 3.65 -6.61
C ALA A 35 -20.42 2.78 -7.09
N GLU A 36 -20.96 1.92 -6.22
CA GLU A 36 -22.13 1.09 -6.52
C GLU A 36 -23.37 1.94 -6.87
N ARG A 37 -23.60 3.04 -6.11
CA ARG A 37 -24.72 3.96 -6.38
C ARG A 37 -24.66 4.64 -7.74
N TYR A 38 -23.46 4.92 -8.23
CA TYR A 38 -23.24 5.66 -9.48
C TYR A 38 -22.77 4.78 -10.64
N ASP A 39 -22.80 3.45 -10.51
CA ASP A 39 -22.26 2.48 -11.48
C ASP A 39 -20.82 2.83 -11.91
N ALA A 40 -19.99 3.24 -10.94
CA ALA A 40 -18.59 3.59 -11.14
C ALA A 40 -17.69 2.41 -10.78
N MET A 41 -16.56 2.29 -11.48
CA MET A 41 -15.52 1.32 -11.12
C MET A 41 -14.63 1.88 -10.00
N VAL A 42 -14.13 1.00 -9.14
CA VAL A 42 -13.16 1.35 -8.11
C VAL A 42 -11.81 0.73 -8.42
N MET A 43 -10.78 1.55 -8.35
CA MET A 43 -9.38 1.14 -8.43
C MET A 43 -8.67 1.61 -7.17
N VAL A 44 -8.08 0.68 -6.44
CA VAL A 44 -7.30 0.98 -5.23
C VAL A 44 -5.84 0.63 -5.46
N ASP A 45 -4.95 1.56 -5.11
CA ASP A 45 -3.52 1.32 -4.95
C ASP A 45 -3.26 0.91 -3.50
N ASP A 46 -3.08 -0.38 -3.28
CA ASP A 46 -2.84 -0.96 -1.95
C ASP A 46 -1.35 -1.23 -1.67
N CYS A 47 -0.47 -0.56 -2.38
CA CYS A 47 0.97 -0.78 -2.23
C CYS A 47 1.51 -0.53 -0.81
N HIS A 48 0.79 0.18 0.04
CA HIS A 48 1.14 0.42 1.45
C HIS A 48 0.27 -0.35 2.45
N GLY A 49 -0.87 -0.92 2.03
CA GLY A 49 -1.72 -1.76 2.87
C GLY A 49 -1.41 -3.26 2.72
N GLU A 50 -0.97 -3.68 1.55
CA GLU A 50 -0.56 -5.07 1.30
C GLU A 50 0.61 -5.48 2.20
N GLY A 51 0.47 -6.62 2.88
CA GLY A 51 1.40 -7.08 3.92
C GLY A 51 1.23 -6.40 5.29
N VAL A 52 0.30 -5.45 5.42
CA VAL A 52 0.10 -4.59 6.61
C VAL A 52 -1.33 -4.68 7.14
N LEU A 53 -2.32 -4.35 6.30
CA LEU A 53 -3.74 -4.34 6.69
C LEU A 53 -4.43 -5.68 6.43
N GLY A 54 -5.59 -5.84 7.03
CA GLY A 54 -6.40 -7.04 6.88
C GLY A 54 -5.87 -8.24 7.65
N ASP A 55 -6.56 -9.36 7.52
CA ASP A 55 -6.19 -10.59 8.21
C ASP A 55 -4.89 -11.18 7.65
N GLY A 56 -3.86 -11.23 8.48
CA GLY A 56 -2.53 -11.70 8.08
C GLY A 56 -1.88 -10.86 6.97
N GLY A 57 -2.24 -9.57 6.84
CA GLY A 57 -1.63 -8.67 5.86
C GLY A 57 -2.20 -8.78 4.44
N ARG A 58 -3.46 -9.18 4.30
CA ARG A 58 -4.14 -9.33 2.99
C ARG A 58 -4.53 -8.02 2.31
N GLY A 59 -4.20 -6.88 2.90
CA GLY A 59 -4.44 -5.57 2.32
C GLY A 59 -5.77 -4.93 2.71
N ILE A 60 -6.01 -3.74 2.12
CA ILE A 60 -7.15 -2.89 2.47
C ILE A 60 -8.50 -3.49 2.07
N VAL A 61 -8.56 -4.21 0.96
CA VAL A 61 -9.81 -4.85 0.50
C VAL A 61 -10.28 -5.90 1.51
N ASP A 62 -9.34 -6.67 2.09
CA ASP A 62 -9.66 -7.59 3.18
C ASP A 62 -9.97 -6.88 4.48
N HIS A 63 -9.28 -5.78 4.79
CA HIS A 63 -9.53 -4.97 5.98
C HIS A 63 -11.00 -4.53 6.06
N PHE A 64 -11.57 -4.05 4.96
CA PHE A 64 -12.97 -3.61 4.88
C PHE A 64 -13.95 -4.72 4.44
N LYS A 65 -13.47 -5.97 4.21
CA LYS A 65 -14.29 -7.10 3.75
C LYS A 65 -15.05 -6.80 2.44
N LEU A 66 -14.34 -6.21 1.49
CA LEU A 66 -14.88 -5.76 0.20
C LEU A 66 -14.48 -6.68 -0.97
N GLN A 67 -14.15 -7.93 -0.70
CA GLN A 67 -13.83 -8.91 -1.74
C GLN A 67 -14.94 -8.99 -2.79
N GLY A 68 -14.56 -8.82 -4.06
CA GLY A 68 -15.50 -8.83 -5.20
C GLY A 68 -16.23 -7.51 -5.45
N LYS A 69 -16.02 -6.47 -4.63
CA LYS A 69 -16.61 -5.13 -4.82
C LYS A 69 -15.63 -4.13 -5.43
N ILE A 70 -14.35 -4.43 -5.44
CA ILE A 70 -13.30 -3.59 -6.01
C ILE A 70 -12.91 -4.15 -7.39
N ASP A 71 -12.93 -3.30 -8.42
CA ASP A 71 -12.68 -3.74 -9.78
C ASP A 71 -11.19 -3.95 -10.07
N PHE A 72 -10.33 -3.10 -9.49
CA PHE A 72 -8.89 -3.13 -9.68
C PHE A 72 -8.18 -2.93 -8.34
N GLU A 73 -7.34 -3.85 -7.98
CA GLU A 73 -6.45 -3.75 -6.83
C GLU A 73 -5.00 -3.83 -7.31
N ILE A 74 -4.19 -2.83 -6.98
CA ILE A 74 -2.79 -2.75 -7.34
C ILE A 74 -1.97 -2.96 -6.07
N GLY A 75 -1.01 -3.86 -6.13
CA GLY A 75 -0.07 -4.13 -5.06
C GLY A 75 1.38 -3.97 -5.50
N SER A 76 2.29 -3.87 -4.54
CA SER A 76 3.73 -3.75 -4.77
C SER A 76 4.53 -4.74 -3.95
N PHE A 77 5.30 -5.57 -4.61
CA PHE A 77 6.25 -6.46 -3.92
C PHE A 77 7.44 -5.72 -3.30
N SER A 78 7.67 -4.44 -3.66
CA SER A 78 8.89 -3.72 -3.27
C SER A 78 8.84 -3.09 -1.87
N LYS A 79 7.74 -3.21 -1.15
CA LYS A 79 7.54 -2.64 0.20
C LYS A 79 7.53 -3.76 1.25
N ALA A 80 6.40 -4.12 1.79
CA ALA A 80 6.29 -5.14 2.83
C ALA A 80 6.89 -6.50 2.44
N LEU A 81 6.76 -6.87 1.17
CA LEU A 81 7.26 -8.14 0.64
C LEU A 81 8.75 -8.11 0.24
N GLY A 82 9.38 -6.94 0.18
CA GLY A 82 10.84 -6.78 -0.02
C GLY A 82 11.40 -7.29 -1.33
N VAL A 83 10.59 -7.46 -2.38
CA VAL A 83 11.00 -7.99 -3.69
C VAL A 83 10.56 -7.03 -4.80
N GLN A 84 11.35 -6.88 -5.84
CA GLN A 84 10.97 -6.07 -7.02
C GLN A 84 9.69 -6.59 -7.66
N GLY A 85 8.83 -5.67 -8.13
CA GLY A 85 7.65 -5.97 -8.94
C GLY A 85 6.36 -5.42 -8.35
N GLY A 86 5.28 -5.67 -9.04
CA GLY A 86 3.92 -5.32 -8.64
C GLY A 86 2.92 -6.31 -9.18
N VAL A 87 1.70 -6.19 -8.71
CA VAL A 87 0.58 -7.04 -9.09
C VAL A 87 -0.64 -6.19 -9.40
N LEU A 88 -1.41 -6.63 -10.38
CA LEU A 88 -2.76 -6.15 -10.63
C LEU A 88 -3.72 -7.31 -10.41
N SER A 89 -4.63 -7.15 -9.48
CA SER A 89 -5.73 -8.06 -9.21
C SER A 89 -7.06 -7.50 -9.70
N GLY A 90 -7.97 -8.36 -10.10
CA GLY A 90 -9.30 -7.98 -10.60
C GLY A 90 -10.02 -9.16 -11.24
N SER A 91 -11.15 -8.86 -11.90
CA SER A 91 -11.92 -9.87 -12.62
C SER A 91 -11.12 -10.49 -13.77
N GLU A 92 -11.55 -11.67 -14.25
CA GLU A 92 -10.96 -12.31 -15.43
C GLU A 92 -10.97 -11.40 -16.68
N SER A 93 -11.99 -10.55 -16.82
CA SER A 93 -12.08 -9.55 -17.90
C SER A 93 -10.98 -8.48 -17.77
N VAL A 94 -10.70 -8.01 -16.53
CA VAL A 94 -9.61 -7.06 -16.26
C VAL A 94 -8.27 -7.69 -16.60
N LYS A 95 -8.02 -8.90 -16.15
CA LYS A 95 -6.80 -9.65 -16.44
C LYS A 95 -6.59 -9.80 -17.96
N ASN A 96 -7.60 -10.28 -18.67
CA ASN A 96 -7.53 -10.47 -20.12
C ASN A 96 -7.32 -9.15 -20.88
N HIS A 97 -7.96 -8.08 -20.43
CA HIS A 97 -7.73 -6.75 -20.99
C HIS A 97 -6.29 -6.29 -20.76
N ALA A 98 -5.78 -6.40 -19.53
CA ALA A 98 -4.41 -6.01 -19.18
C ALA A 98 -3.37 -6.77 -20.01
N ILE A 99 -3.51 -8.09 -20.14
CA ILE A 99 -2.61 -8.94 -20.92
C ILE A 99 -2.56 -8.51 -22.38
N ASN A 100 -3.68 -8.11 -22.97
CA ASN A 100 -3.77 -7.79 -24.39
C ASN A 100 -3.54 -6.31 -24.73
N HIS A 101 -3.66 -5.39 -23.78
CA HIS A 101 -3.63 -3.95 -24.02
C HIS A 101 -2.58 -3.19 -23.23
N SER A 102 -2.01 -3.77 -22.16
CA SER A 102 -0.95 -3.14 -21.41
C SER A 102 0.38 -3.23 -22.16
N ARG A 103 0.82 -2.11 -22.72
CA ARG A 103 2.09 -2.04 -23.49
C ARG A 103 3.30 -2.43 -22.64
N SER A 104 3.33 -2.03 -21.39
CA SER A 104 4.40 -2.36 -20.43
C SER A 104 4.46 -3.85 -20.14
N TRP A 105 3.36 -4.57 -20.25
CA TRP A 105 3.31 -6.02 -20.13
C TRP A 105 3.71 -6.71 -21.45
N LEU A 106 3.06 -6.36 -22.55
CA LEU A 106 3.26 -6.99 -23.85
C LEU A 106 4.67 -6.81 -24.45
N LEU A 107 5.24 -5.62 -24.24
CA LEU A 107 6.51 -5.19 -24.86
C LEU A 107 7.69 -5.22 -23.91
N SER A 108 7.55 -5.87 -22.75
CA SER A 108 8.65 -6.04 -21.79
C SER A 108 9.31 -7.43 -21.95
N GLY A 109 10.57 -7.52 -21.55
CA GLY A 109 11.29 -8.77 -21.48
C GLY A 109 10.88 -9.68 -20.30
N SER A 110 9.81 -9.31 -19.57
CA SER A 110 9.34 -9.98 -18.34
C SER A 110 10.32 -9.89 -17.18
N GLN A 111 9.99 -10.52 -16.07
CA GLN A 111 10.84 -10.57 -14.88
C GLN A 111 11.78 -11.77 -14.94
N PRO A 112 13.01 -11.67 -14.40
CA PRO A 112 13.89 -12.82 -14.24
C PRO A 112 13.23 -13.90 -13.36
N PRO A 113 13.43 -15.20 -13.66
CA PRO A 113 12.83 -16.28 -12.87
C PRO A 113 13.16 -16.23 -11.38
N GLY A 114 14.35 -15.73 -11.00
CA GLY A 114 14.75 -15.54 -9.61
C GLY A 114 13.88 -14.52 -8.87
N VAL A 115 13.46 -13.46 -9.56
CA VAL A 115 12.53 -12.46 -8.97
C VAL A 115 11.16 -13.09 -8.74
N ALA A 116 10.63 -13.83 -9.71
CA ALA A 116 9.35 -14.52 -9.55
C ALA A 116 9.38 -15.57 -8.42
N ALA A 117 10.47 -16.28 -8.26
CA ALA A 117 10.66 -17.21 -7.14
C ALA A 117 10.71 -16.50 -5.79
N ALA A 118 11.39 -15.35 -5.71
CA ALA A 118 11.46 -14.54 -4.51
C ALA A 118 10.09 -13.95 -4.13
N GLN A 119 9.31 -13.47 -5.12
CA GLN A 119 7.93 -13.00 -4.89
C GLN A 119 7.04 -14.10 -4.30
N LYS A 120 7.14 -15.32 -4.88
CA LYS A 120 6.40 -16.47 -4.36
C LYS A 120 6.81 -16.79 -2.91
N ALA A 121 8.10 -16.84 -2.62
CA ALA A 121 8.61 -17.11 -1.28
C ALA A 121 8.16 -16.04 -0.27
N ALA A 122 8.16 -14.74 -0.66
CA ALA A 122 7.71 -13.66 0.20
C ALA A 122 6.23 -13.80 0.59
N ILE A 123 5.36 -14.19 -0.36
CA ILE A 123 3.95 -14.47 -0.08
C ILE A 123 3.81 -15.70 0.86
N GLU A 124 4.60 -16.74 0.64
CA GLU A 124 4.60 -17.93 1.49
C GLU A 124 5.02 -17.61 2.92
N VAL A 125 6.06 -16.80 3.11
CA VAL A 125 6.49 -16.29 4.43
C VAL A 125 5.38 -15.49 5.10
N LEU A 126 4.78 -14.53 4.40
CA LEU A 126 3.67 -13.73 4.96
C LEU A 126 2.50 -14.61 5.43
N ARG A 127 2.17 -15.65 4.67
CA ARG A 127 1.09 -16.58 4.98
C ARG A 127 1.45 -17.54 6.13
N ASP A 128 2.65 -18.08 6.13
CA ASP A 128 3.06 -19.22 6.97
C ASP A 128 3.77 -18.77 8.26
N GLU A 129 4.22 -17.50 8.34
CA GLU A 129 4.92 -16.90 9.48
C GLU A 129 4.14 -15.67 10.02
N PRO A 130 2.93 -15.84 10.61
CA PRO A 130 2.09 -14.72 11.04
C PRO A 130 2.73 -13.88 12.15
N GLU A 131 3.73 -14.40 12.85
CA GLU A 131 4.52 -13.68 13.85
C GLU A 131 5.26 -12.48 13.27
N GLN A 132 5.63 -12.47 12.00
CA GLN A 132 6.28 -11.32 11.35
C GLN A 132 5.31 -10.14 11.27
N HIS A 133 4.07 -10.40 10.86
CA HIS A 133 3.01 -9.39 10.82
C HIS A 133 2.67 -8.89 12.24
N ALA A 134 2.54 -9.79 13.21
CA ALA A 134 2.31 -9.41 14.61
C ALA A 134 3.45 -8.56 15.19
N LYS A 135 4.71 -8.90 14.85
CA LYS A 135 5.89 -8.13 15.27
C LYS A 135 5.87 -6.71 14.71
N LEU A 136 5.46 -6.54 13.44
CA LEU A 136 5.32 -5.22 12.83
C LEU A 136 4.36 -4.34 13.65
N TRP A 137 3.17 -4.85 13.98
CA TRP A 137 2.18 -4.10 14.73
C TRP A 137 2.61 -3.81 16.17
N ASN A 138 3.25 -4.76 16.84
CA ASN A 138 3.82 -4.54 18.17
C ASN A 138 4.88 -3.44 18.17
N ASN A 139 5.78 -3.45 17.17
CA ASN A 139 6.79 -2.41 17.01
C ASN A 139 6.15 -1.04 16.69
N THR A 140 5.10 -1.03 15.89
CA THR A 140 4.34 0.18 15.54
C THR A 140 3.75 0.83 16.79
N GLU A 141 3.05 0.05 17.60
CA GLU A 141 2.42 0.56 18.83
C GLU A 141 3.46 1.05 19.83
N TYR A 142 4.53 0.27 20.02
CA TYR A 142 5.65 0.67 20.89
C TYR A 142 6.26 2.00 20.42
N PHE A 143 6.62 2.11 19.14
CA PHE A 143 7.26 3.31 18.61
C PHE A 143 6.33 4.53 18.68
N ARG A 144 5.06 4.36 18.32
CA ARG A 144 4.06 5.43 18.38
C ARG A 144 3.89 5.94 19.82
N SER A 145 3.72 5.05 20.79
CA SER A 145 3.54 5.42 22.19
C SER A 145 4.77 6.14 22.77
N GLU A 146 5.97 5.68 22.45
CA GLU A 146 7.21 6.33 22.89
C GLU A 146 7.36 7.73 22.29
N MET A 147 7.09 7.89 20.96
CA MET A 147 7.16 9.20 20.32
C MET A 147 6.15 10.19 20.91
N GLN A 148 4.93 9.74 21.17
CA GLN A 148 3.90 10.56 21.80
C GLN A 148 4.25 10.91 23.26
N SER A 149 4.84 9.97 24.01
CA SER A 149 5.30 10.22 25.39
C SER A 149 6.41 11.26 25.47
N LEU A 150 7.24 11.35 24.41
CA LEU A 150 8.27 12.39 24.25
C LEU A 150 7.70 13.72 23.75
N GLY A 151 6.39 13.82 23.52
CA GLY A 151 5.70 15.03 23.10
C GLY A 151 5.73 15.31 21.60
N PHE A 152 6.10 14.33 20.77
CA PHE A 152 6.02 14.48 19.32
C PHE A 152 4.58 14.30 18.83
N ASP A 153 4.19 15.14 17.87
CA ASP A 153 2.97 14.98 17.10
C ASP A 153 3.19 13.92 15.99
N THR A 154 2.46 12.81 16.08
CA THR A 154 2.54 11.68 15.15
C THR A 154 1.38 11.68 14.14
N GLY A 155 0.62 12.79 14.05
CA GLY A 155 -0.53 12.89 13.17
C GLY A 155 -1.65 11.92 13.54
N VAL A 156 -2.48 11.59 12.55
CA VAL A 156 -3.67 10.73 12.70
C VAL A 156 -3.47 9.31 12.14
N SER A 157 -2.24 8.92 11.87
CA SER A 157 -1.93 7.61 11.27
C SER A 157 -2.48 6.45 12.09
N GLU A 158 -3.12 5.53 11.41
CA GLU A 158 -3.62 4.26 11.95
C GLU A 158 -2.77 3.06 11.50
N THR A 159 -1.63 3.31 10.83
CA THR A 159 -0.79 2.29 10.21
C THR A 159 0.64 2.31 10.76
N PRO A 160 1.52 1.36 10.36
CA PRO A 160 2.95 1.41 10.69
C PRO A 160 3.72 2.62 10.12
N ILE A 161 3.10 3.42 9.28
CA ILE A 161 3.65 4.71 8.86
C ILE A 161 3.36 5.71 9.97
N ILE A 162 4.38 6.15 10.68
CA ILE A 162 4.25 7.08 11.81
C ILE A 162 4.96 8.39 11.44
N PRO A 163 4.22 9.41 10.99
CA PRO A 163 4.79 10.72 10.71
C PRO A 163 5.26 11.40 12.01
N VAL A 164 6.29 12.21 11.92
CA VAL A 164 6.72 13.09 13.01
C VAL A 164 6.62 14.53 12.52
N MET A 165 5.63 15.25 13.01
CA MET A 165 5.30 16.59 12.56
C MET A 165 6.28 17.60 13.12
N CYS A 166 7.16 18.14 12.28
CA CYS A 166 8.21 19.07 12.70
C CYS A 166 7.81 20.55 12.57
N GLY A 167 6.74 20.85 11.82
CA GLY A 167 6.26 22.21 11.56
C GLY A 167 7.15 23.06 10.64
N ASP A 168 8.47 22.84 10.65
CA ASP A 168 9.46 23.56 9.83
C ASP A 168 10.30 22.60 8.99
N SER A 169 10.44 22.91 7.69
CA SER A 169 11.12 22.03 6.73
C SER A 169 12.64 21.90 6.98
N LEU A 170 13.28 22.96 7.49
CA LEU A 170 14.72 22.91 7.82
C LEU A 170 14.95 22.05 9.07
N LEU A 171 14.04 22.12 10.04
CA LEU A 171 14.07 21.26 11.22
C LEU A 171 13.87 19.80 10.84
N ALA A 172 12.86 19.49 10.00
CA ALA A 172 12.63 18.16 9.48
C ALA A 172 13.85 17.57 8.80
N LYS A 173 14.50 18.35 7.92
CA LYS A 173 15.74 17.95 7.24
C LYS A 173 16.88 17.69 8.22
N LYS A 174 17.07 18.54 9.23
CA LYS A 174 18.11 18.35 10.25
C LYS A 174 17.88 17.07 11.05
N LEU A 175 16.66 16.84 11.51
CA LEU A 175 16.30 15.62 12.23
C LEU A 175 16.53 14.38 11.38
N SER A 176 16.08 14.38 10.12
CA SER A 176 16.32 13.28 9.18
C SER A 176 17.80 12.97 9.02
N CYS A 177 18.66 14.01 8.87
CA CYS A 177 20.12 13.81 8.79
C CYS A 177 20.70 13.22 10.10
N ILE A 178 20.25 13.67 11.25
CA ILE A 178 20.71 13.14 12.56
C ILE A 178 20.33 11.68 12.71
N PHE A 179 19.06 11.31 12.44
CA PHE A 179 18.61 9.93 12.49
C PHE A 179 19.38 9.04 11.51
N PHE A 180 19.60 9.50 10.28
CA PHE A 180 20.39 8.76 9.30
C PHE A 180 21.82 8.50 9.79
N LEU A 181 22.49 9.50 10.37
CA LEU A 181 23.83 9.35 10.92
C LEU A 181 23.87 8.39 12.12
N LEU A 182 22.90 8.47 13.01
CA LEU A 182 22.79 7.57 14.16
C LEU A 182 22.56 6.12 13.74
N ILE A 183 21.64 5.87 12.80
CA ILE A 183 21.39 4.54 12.27
C ILE A 183 22.64 4.01 11.54
N SER A 184 23.28 4.83 10.71
CA SER A 184 24.50 4.43 10.01
C SER A 184 25.63 4.07 10.98
N SER A 185 25.80 4.82 12.09
CA SER A 185 26.81 4.50 13.09
C SER A 185 26.58 3.17 13.82
N VAL A 186 25.32 2.76 14.00
CA VAL A 186 24.97 1.45 14.57
C VAL A 186 25.30 0.30 13.60
N PHE A 187 25.14 0.48 12.30
CA PHE A 187 25.45 -0.55 11.31
C PHE A 187 26.94 -0.71 11.01
N PHE A 188 27.77 0.32 11.26
CA PHE A 188 29.22 0.26 11.05
C PHE A 188 30.02 -0.10 12.32
N SER A 189 29.36 -0.40 13.42
CA SER A 189 30.01 -0.75 14.71
C SER A 189 30.08 -2.28 14.95
N TYR A 190 29.85 -3.10 13.94
CA TYR A 190 29.98 -4.56 13.98
C TYR A 190 30.99 -5.06 12.96
#